data_682d3987729141d06294668a3bb309df
#
_entry.id   682d3987729141d06294668a3bb309df
#
_cell.length_a   1.000
_cell.length_b   1.000
_cell.length_c   1.000
_cell.angle_alpha   90.00
_cell.angle_beta   90.00
_cell.angle_gamma   90.00
#
_symmetry.space_group_name_H-M   'P 1'
#
loop_
_entity.id
_entity.type
_entity.pdbx_description
1 polymer ?
#
loop_
_entity_poly.entity_id
_entity_poly.type
_entity_poly.pdbx_seq_one_letter_code
_entity_poly.pdbx_strand_id
1 'polypeptide(L)'
;MCAPETIRTSDTFFRREVLYPLSYEGVPIQYKAPRVAGRHSVQKPLRPARFASTLRSPPEDTRTRRQNRSYNVRMSIYIDPPVWPAHGTVFSHLISDASLAELHEFAAAAGISERAFDRDHYDVPAHRYDELVQAGAKELSGAELTRTLIASGLRIPLKERPEKIRPRLLRTWEAAFAPRLERADASAESRARLAAQVAELGERLLQAWEQPHRAYHHSGHLSQMLTDLDRLYAHRTQGSTPLPLVLAAWFHDAVYEGAPGEDERRSEQLASTSLEPLVTAGLLTGHELQMVSLLVRATATHELPKSVDLPAGYEPADIQFFLDADMAILAADS
;
A
#
# COMPACT_ATOMS: atom_id res chain seq x y z
N MET A 1 35.69 -49.15 6.08
CA MET A 1 35.55 -47.92 6.87
C MET A 1 34.63 -47.00 6.07
N CYS A 2 33.34 -46.99 6.45
CA CYS A 2 32.31 -46.17 5.82
C CYS A 2 32.28 -44.81 6.54
N ALA A 3 32.30 -43.73 5.79
CA ALA A 3 32.08 -42.38 6.29
C ALA A 3 30.57 -42.16 6.46
N PRO A 4 30.11 -41.35 7.47
CA PRO A 4 28.71 -41.12 7.70
C PRO A 4 28.14 -40.06 6.74
N GLU A 5 26.98 -40.34 6.19
CA GLU A 5 26.16 -39.42 5.41
C GLU A 5 25.65 -38.27 6.28
N THR A 6 25.92 -37.04 5.82
CA THR A 6 25.41 -35.82 6.42
C THR A 6 23.98 -35.61 5.94
N ILE A 7 22.99 -35.74 6.82
CA ILE A 7 21.59 -35.42 6.58
C ILE A 7 21.47 -33.89 6.47
N ARG A 8 21.23 -33.41 5.26
CA ARG A 8 20.79 -32.01 5.03
C ARG A 8 19.30 -31.94 5.31
N THR A 9 18.93 -31.30 6.41
CA THR A 9 17.55 -30.90 6.68
C THR A 9 17.17 -29.78 5.75
N SER A 10 16.27 -30.05 4.81
CA SER A 10 15.66 -29.07 3.91
C SER A 10 14.44 -28.45 4.59
N ASP A 11 14.66 -27.38 5.38
CA ASP A 11 13.61 -26.62 6.08
C ASP A 11 12.84 -25.63 5.18
N THR A 12 13.03 -25.69 3.86
CA THR A 12 12.45 -24.73 2.93
C THR A 12 11.21 -25.23 2.19
N PHE A 13 10.79 -26.47 2.39
CA PHE A 13 9.69 -27.06 1.60
C PHE A 13 8.31 -26.97 2.27
N PHE A 14 8.21 -26.73 3.57
CA PHE A 14 6.94 -26.79 4.32
C PHE A 14 6.15 -25.49 4.42
N ARG A 15 6.69 -24.36 3.95
CA ARG A 15 5.96 -23.08 3.97
C ARG A 15 5.02 -22.85 2.79
N ARG A 16 4.96 -23.74 1.82
CA ARG A 16 4.27 -23.47 0.54
C ARG A 16 2.85 -24.02 0.43
N GLU A 17 2.43 -24.92 1.32
CA GLU A 17 1.13 -25.62 1.18
C GLU A 17 0.07 -25.30 2.25
N VAL A 18 0.39 -24.58 3.32
CA VAL A 18 -0.52 -24.40 4.47
C VAL A 18 -1.27 -23.06 4.48
N LEU A 19 -1.03 -22.16 3.51
CA LEU A 19 -1.67 -20.83 3.45
C LEU A 19 -2.82 -20.72 2.42
N TYR A 20 -3.47 -21.82 2.07
CA TYR A 20 -4.33 -21.93 0.89
C TYR A 20 -5.83 -22.11 1.12
N PRO A 21 -6.51 -21.43 2.04
CA PRO A 21 -7.93 -21.29 1.77
C PRO A 21 -8.47 -19.86 1.74
N LEU A 22 -7.73 -18.86 2.21
CA LEU A 22 -8.15 -17.47 2.02
C LEU A 22 -7.66 -16.87 0.68
N SER A 23 -6.94 -17.63 -0.15
CA SER A 23 -6.43 -17.21 -1.46
C SER A 23 -7.18 -17.85 -2.63
N TYR A 24 -8.52 -17.77 -2.65
CA TYR A 24 -9.28 -18.17 -3.85
C TYR A 24 -9.16 -17.07 -4.92
N GLU A 25 -8.37 -17.35 -5.97
CA GLU A 25 -8.48 -16.65 -7.26
C GLU A 25 -9.77 -17.07 -7.95
N GLY A 26 -10.51 -16.07 -8.47
CA GLY A 26 -11.45 -16.30 -9.53
C GLY A 26 -12.92 -16.04 -9.25
N VAL A 27 -13.28 -14.77 -9.10
CA VAL A 27 -14.59 -14.28 -9.59
C VAL A 27 -14.32 -13.03 -10.42
N PRO A 28 -14.58 -13.01 -11.73
CA PRO A 28 -14.46 -11.79 -12.52
C PRO A 28 -15.61 -10.86 -12.16
N ILE A 29 -15.30 -9.77 -11.46
CA ILE A 29 -16.26 -8.68 -11.24
C ILE A 29 -16.37 -7.90 -12.54
N GLN A 30 -17.50 -8.03 -13.21
CA GLN A 30 -17.86 -7.18 -14.35
C GLN A 30 -18.20 -5.78 -13.82
N TYR A 31 -17.31 -4.83 -14.02
CA TYR A 31 -17.58 -3.41 -13.78
C TYR A 31 -18.56 -2.88 -14.83
N LYS A 32 -19.75 -2.51 -14.39
CA LYS A 32 -20.72 -1.75 -15.17
C LYS A 32 -20.54 -0.27 -14.79
N ALA A 33 -19.91 0.50 -15.67
CA ALA A 33 -19.72 1.94 -15.48
C ALA A 33 -21.08 2.68 -15.41
N PRO A 34 -21.30 3.61 -14.45
CA PRO A 34 -22.47 4.45 -14.45
C PRO A 34 -22.37 5.55 -15.51
N ARG A 35 -23.44 5.70 -16.32
CA ARG A 35 -23.58 6.78 -17.28
C ARG A 35 -23.79 8.10 -16.55
N VAL A 36 -22.90 9.05 -16.80
CA VAL A 36 -23.06 10.45 -16.36
C VAL A 36 -24.08 11.13 -17.27
N ALA A 37 -25.22 11.51 -16.71
CA ALA A 37 -26.17 12.41 -17.34
C ALA A 37 -25.96 13.79 -16.78
N GLY A 38 -25.52 14.73 -17.62
CA GLY A 38 -25.34 16.10 -17.25
C GLY A 38 -26.64 16.87 -17.09
N ARG A 39 -26.68 17.84 -16.16
CA ARG A 39 -27.43 19.10 -16.30
C ARG A 39 -26.83 20.15 -15.37
N HIS A 40 -26.40 21.24 -15.96
CA HIS A 40 -26.02 22.48 -15.29
C HIS A 40 -27.21 23.16 -14.63
N SER A 41 -27.06 23.69 -13.42
CA SER A 41 -27.82 24.85 -12.98
C SER A 41 -26.96 25.71 -12.04
N VAL A 42 -26.78 26.94 -12.49
CA VAL A 42 -26.10 28.07 -11.83
C VAL A 42 -26.99 28.57 -10.69
N GLN A 43 -26.46 28.67 -9.47
CA GLN A 43 -27.10 29.47 -8.39
C GLN A 43 -26.14 30.54 -7.87
N LYS A 44 -26.74 31.76 -7.73
CA LYS A 44 -26.14 33.02 -7.31
C LYS A 44 -25.78 33.04 -5.82
N PRO A 45 -24.81 33.89 -5.41
CA PRO A 45 -24.39 34.03 -4.01
C PRO A 45 -25.36 34.84 -3.16
N LEU A 46 -25.62 34.41 -1.94
CA LEU A 46 -26.38 35.13 -0.90
C LEU A 46 -25.44 35.94 -0.03
N ARG A 47 -25.89 37.18 0.29
CA ARG A 47 -25.25 38.19 1.14
C ARG A 47 -25.25 37.81 2.61
N PRO A 48 -24.29 38.29 3.43
CA PRO A 48 -24.23 38.02 4.86
C PRO A 48 -25.20 38.88 5.66
N ALA A 49 -25.92 38.26 6.58
CA ALA A 49 -26.77 38.96 7.57
C ALA A 49 -25.94 39.28 8.83
N ARG A 50 -26.11 40.54 9.31
CA ARG A 50 -25.54 41.04 10.58
C ARG A 50 -26.35 40.47 11.74
N PHE A 51 -25.68 39.92 12.75
CA PHE A 51 -26.32 39.64 14.04
C PHE A 51 -25.78 40.56 15.13
N ALA A 52 -26.70 41.22 15.79
CA ALA A 52 -26.47 42.05 16.94
C ALA A 52 -26.41 41.22 18.22
N SER A 53 -25.52 41.62 19.11
CA SER A 53 -25.30 41.04 20.43
C SER A 53 -26.43 41.46 21.40
N THR A 54 -26.97 40.51 22.18
CA THR A 54 -27.55 40.75 23.49
C THR A 54 -27.16 39.67 24.45
N LEU A 55 -26.36 40.05 25.44
CA LEU A 55 -25.98 39.26 26.60
C LEU A 55 -27.20 39.04 27.51
N ARG A 56 -27.51 37.81 27.86
CA ARG A 56 -28.21 37.43 29.08
C ARG A 56 -27.57 36.23 29.70
N SER A 57 -27.20 36.35 30.98
CA SER A 57 -26.65 35.30 31.85
C SER A 57 -27.69 34.24 32.20
N PRO A 58 -27.27 32.99 32.44
CA PRO A 58 -28.18 31.90 32.73
C PRO A 58 -28.49 31.75 34.22
N PRO A 59 -29.63 31.14 34.60
CA PRO A 59 -29.83 30.63 35.95
C PRO A 59 -29.21 29.25 36.13
N GLU A 60 -28.55 29.03 37.24
CA GLU A 60 -28.18 27.73 37.80
C GLU A 60 -29.45 26.92 38.12
N ASP A 61 -29.51 25.70 37.72
CA ASP A 61 -29.84 24.56 38.61
C ASP A 61 -29.70 23.18 37.95
N THR A 62 -28.92 22.38 38.66
CA THR A 62 -29.06 20.99 39.05
C THR A 62 -29.30 19.87 38.04
N ARG A 63 -28.46 18.86 38.32
CA ARG A 63 -28.57 17.42 38.04
C ARG A 63 -27.94 16.91 36.78
N THR A 64 -26.64 16.77 36.90
CA THR A 64 -25.82 15.70 36.30
C THR A 64 -26.61 14.38 36.20
N ARG A 65 -27.30 14.20 35.11
CA ARG A 65 -27.66 12.87 34.64
C ARG A 65 -26.60 12.52 33.59
N ARG A 66 -25.50 11.95 34.05
CA ARG A 66 -24.60 11.18 33.16
C ARG A 66 -25.50 10.15 32.47
N GLN A 67 -25.94 10.50 31.27
CA GLN A 67 -26.37 9.48 30.33
C GLN A 67 -25.10 8.74 29.91
N ASN A 68 -24.90 7.63 30.59
CA ASN A 68 -24.05 6.54 30.11
C ASN A 68 -24.70 6.09 28.78
N ARG A 69 -24.31 6.74 27.69
CA ARG A 69 -24.48 6.21 26.35
C ARG A 69 -23.51 5.04 26.28
N SER A 70 -23.95 3.89 26.79
CA SER A 70 -23.39 2.63 26.36
C SER A 70 -23.59 2.60 24.84
N TYR A 71 -22.54 2.93 24.11
CA TYR A 71 -22.39 2.48 22.76
C TYR A 71 -22.46 0.97 22.86
N ASN A 72 -23.58 0.38 22.50
CA ASN A 72 -23.65 -1.01 22.11
C ASN A 72 -22.80 -1.11 20.84
N VAL A 73 -21.49 -1.17 21.02
CA VAL A 73 -20.56 -1.65 20.00
C VAL A 73 -21.02 -3.10 19.83
N ARG A 74 -21.77 -3.36 18.77
CA ARG A 74 -22.00 -4.73 18.32
C ARG A 74 -20.63 -5.26 18.00
N MET A 75 -20.05 -6.03 18.92
CA MET A 75 -18.82 -6.74 18.65
C MET A 75 -19.06 -7.62 17.43
N SER A 76 -18.29 -7.36 16.40
CA SER A 76 -18.41 -7.96 15.08
C SER A 76 -17.23 -8.89 14.82
N ILE A 77 -16.94 -9.73 15.83
CA ILE A 77 -15.87 -10.73 15.78
C ILE A 77 -16.43 -12.04 15.27
N TYR A 78 -15.74 -12.64 14.32
CA TYR A 78 -16.15 -13.90 13.69
C TYR A 78 -15.00 -14.90 13.71
N ILE A 79 -15.33 -16.20 13.75
CA ILE A 79 -14.39 -17.32 13.77
C ILE A 79 -14.89 -18.45 12.87
N ASP A 80 -14.00 -19.09 12.10
CA ASP A 80 -14.33 -20.29 11.33
C ASP A 80 -13.97 -21.57 12.08
N PRO A 81 -14.54 -22.74 11.71
CA PRO A 81 -14.21 -24.01 12.33
C PRO A 81 -12.70 -24.34 12.21
N PRO A 82 -12.10 -25.02 13.22
CA PRO A 82 -10.68 -25.37 13.22
C PRO A 82 -10.38 -26.54 12.29
N VAL A 83 -10.23 -26.23 11.01
CA VAL A 83 -9.98 -27.23 9.94
C VAL A 83 -8.65 -27.01 9.21
N TRP A 84 -7.89 -25.98 9.54
CA TRP A 84 -6.66 -25.61 8.85
C TRP A 84 -5.43 -26.26 9.50
N PRO A 85 -4.81 -27.29 8.89
CA PRO A 85 -3.69 -27.98 9.50
C PRO A 85 -2.39 -27.15 9.44
N ALA A 86 -1.78 -26.91 10.60
CA ALA A 86 -0.47 -26.30 10.74
C ALA A 86 0.18 -26.74 12.07
N HIS A 87 1.50 -26.78 12.11
CA HIS A 87 2.29 -27.05 13.34
C HIS A 87 1.81 -28.25 14.18
N GLY A 88 1.33 -29.32 13.53
CA GLY A 88 0.88 -30.54 14.21
C GLY A 88 -0.50 -30.44 14.85
N THR A 89 -1.26 -29.38 14.62
CA THR A 89 -2.65 -29.19 15.03
C THR A 89 -3.46 -28.57 13.90
N VAL A 90 -4.72 -28.22 14.19
CA VAL A 90 -5.58 -27.45 13.26
C VAL A 90 -5.90 -26.09 13.86
N PHE A 91 -6.12 -25.12 12.99
CA PHE A 91 -6.38 -23.72 13.35
C PHE A 91 -7.72 -23.23 12.82
N SER A 92 -8.24 -22.22 13.45
CA SER A 92 -9.33 -21.34 13.03
C SER A 92 -8.78 -19.97 12.70
N HIS A 93 -9.49 -19.23 11.86
CA HIS A 93 -9.22 -17.80 11.64
C HIS A 93 -10.22 -16.96 12.42
N LEU A 94 -9.73 -15.93 13.11
CA LEU A 94 -10.52 -14.98 13.87
C LEU A 94 -10.41 -13.61 13.21
N ILE A 95 -11.54 -12.98 12.86
CA ILE A 95 -11.59 -11.69 12.17
C ILE A 95 -12.55 -10.72 12.84
N SER A 96 -12.42 -9.41 12.52
CA SER A 96 -13.46 -8.39 12.70
C SER A 96 -13.96 -7.92 11.33
N ASP A 97 -15.23 -7.52 11.23
CA ASP A 97 -15.76 -6.80 10.07
C ASP A 97 -15.83 -5.28 10.29
N ALA A 98 -15.39 -4.80 11.47
CA ALA A 98 -15.45 -3.40 11.84
C ALA A 98 -14.06 -2.71 11.84
N SER A 99 -13.05 -3.30 12.51
CA SER A 99 -11.70 -2.74 12.54
C SER A 99 -10.66 -3.73 13.09
N LEU A 100 -9.39 -3.53 12.73
CA LEU A 100 -8.29 -4.28 13.34
C LEU A 100 -8.11 -3.95 14.83
N ALA A 101 -8.42 -2.73 15.25
CA ALA A 101 -8.38 -2.35 16.67
C ALA A 101 -9.33 -3.20 17.50
N GLU A 102 -10.59 -3.37 17.05
CA GLU A 102 -11.56 -4.27 17.70
C GLU A 102 -11.06 -5.72 17.76
N LEU A 103 -10.47 -6.19 16.67
CA LEU A 103 -9.89 -7.53 16.59
C LEU A 103 -8.75 -7.73 17.60
N HIS A 104 -7.85 -6.76 17.70
CA HIS A 104 -6.75 -6.78 18.68
C HIS A 104 -7.24 -6.71 20.13
N GLU A 105 -8.23 -5.86 20.42
CA GLU A 105 -8.84 -5.74 21.75
C GLU A 105 -9.49 -7.06 22.17
N PHE A 106 -10.25 -7.69 21.29
CA PHE A 106 -10.87 -8.98 21.56
C PHE A 106 -9.83 -10.08 21.78
N ALA A 107 -8.82 -10.17 20.90
CA ALA A 107 -7.75 -11.16 21.00
C ALA A 107 -6.96 -10.99 22.31
N ALA A 108 -6.63 -9.76 22.70
CA ALA A 108 -5.92 -9.45 23.94
C ALA A 108 -6.77 -9.82 25.18
N ALA A 109 -8.07 -9.48 25.18
CA ALA A 109 -8.99 -9.83 26.26
C ALA A 109 -9.14 -11.35 26.42
N ALA A 110 -9.10 -12.09 25.31
CA ALA A 110 -9.12 -13.55 25.30
C ALA A 110 -7.73 -14.17 25.55
N GLY A 111 -6.66 -13.39 25.73
CA GLY A 111 -5.30 -13.89 25.96
C GLY A 111 -4.66 -14.56 24.73
N ILE A 112 -5.08 -14.18 23.52
CA ILE A 112 -4.41 -14.58 22.28
C ILE A 112 -3.20 -13.69 22.06
N SER A 113 -2.05 -14.32 21.79
CA SER A 113 -0.80 -13.60 21.55
C SER A 113 -0.85 -12.83 20.22
N GLU A 114 -0.33 -11.59 20.20
CA GLU A 114 -0.13 -10.82 18.96
C GLU A 114 0.72 -11.56 17.90
N ARG A 115 1.56 -12.51 18.31
CA ARG A 115 2.32 -13.36 17.37
C ARG A 115 1.46 -14.25 16.50
N ALA A 116 0.20 -14.47 16.89
CA ALA A 116 -0.77 -15.23 16.11
C ALA A 116 -1.51 -14.36 15.08
N PHE A 117 -1.22 -13.04 15.05
CA PHE A 117 -1.81 -12.11 14.08
C PHE A 117 -1.10 -12.21 12.73
N ASP A 118 -1.87 -12.48 11.66
CA ASP A 118 -1.39 -12.51 10.29
C ASP A 118 -2.10 -11.43 9.45
N ARG A 119 -1.71 -10.18 9.66
CA ARG A 119 -2.08 -9.00 8.85
C ARG A 119 -3.53 -8.54 8.97
N ASP A 120 -4.51 -9.43 8.83
CA ASP A 120 -5.94 -9.12 8.78
C ASP A 120 -6.78 -10.10 9.62
N HIS A 121 -6.15 -11.08 10.26
CA HIS A 121 -6.80 -12.09 11.10
C HIS A 121 -5.83 -12.65 12.13
N TYR A 122 -6.37 -13.38 13.11
CA TYR A 122 -5.58 -14.21 14.02
C TYR A 122 -5.72 -15.68 13.65
N ASP A 123 -4.61 -16.42 13.67
CA ASP A 123 -4.58 -17.87 13.60
C ASP A 123 -4.76 -18.44 14.99
N VAL A 124 -5.88 -19.11 15.25
CA VAL A 124 -6.26 -19.61 16.56
C VAL A 124 -6.21 -21.13 16.57
N PRO A 125 -5.41 -21.78 17.45
CA PRO A 125 -5.37 -23.22 17.53
C PRO A 125 -6.69 -23.80 18.06
N ALA A 126 -7.05 -25.00 17.59
CA ALA A 126 -8.36 -25.64 17.86
C ALA A 126 -8.78 -25.68 19.33
N HIS A 127 -7.83 -25.86 20.26
CA HIS A 127 -8.14 -25.95 21.68
C HIS A 127 -8.66 -24.64 22.31
N ARG A 128 -8.53 -23.50 21.58
CA ARG A 128 -9.02 -22.19 22.01
C ARG A 128 -10.36 -21.82 21.36
N TYR A 129 -10.85 -22.60 20.41
CA TYR A 129 -12.04 -22.29 19.61
C TYR A 129 -13.29 -22.06 20.48
N ASP A 130 -13.65 -23.03 21.31
CA ASP A 130 -14.86 -22.97 22.14
C ASP A 130 -14.81 -21.79 23.12
N GLU A 131 -13.65 -21.46 23.65
CA GLU A 131 -13.44 -20.32 24.54
C GLU A 131 -13.74 -18.99 23.83
N LEU A 132 -13.29 -18.83 22.59
CA LEU A 132 -13.54 -17.61 21.82
C LEU A 132 -15.00 -17.48 21.41
N VAL A 133 -15.67 -18.58 21.07
CA VAL A 133 -17.12 -18.58 20.82
C VAL A 133 -17.88 -18.17 22.09
N GLN A 134 -17.51 -18.69 23.27
CA GLN A 134 -18.08 -18.30 24.56
C GLN A 134 -17.78 -16.83 24.90
N ALA A 135 -16.64 -16.29 24.49
CA ALA A 135 -16.28 -14.89 24.65
C ALA A 135 -17.06 -13.95 23.70
N GLY A 136 -17.81 -14.49 22.73
CA GLY A 136 -18.69 -13.73 21.85
C GLY A 136 -18.31 -13.72 20.37
N ALA A 137 -17.29 -14.45 19.95
CA ALA A 137 -17.01 -14.66 18.54
C ALA A 137 -18.16 -15.43 17.87
N LYS A 138 -18.61 -14.95 16.71
CA LYS A 138 -19.72 -15.57 15.96
C LYS A 138 -19.15 -16.58 14.97
N GLU A 139 -19.72 -17.75 14.96
CA GLU A 139 -19.29 -18.81 14.05
C GLU A 139 -19.76 -18.54 12.62
N LEU A 140 -18.84 -18.64 11.67
CA LEU A 140 -19.08 -18.61 10.24
C LEU A 140 -18.35 -19.77 9.57
N SER A 141 -18.83 -20.24 8.43
CA SER A 141 -18.01 -21.11 7.59
C SER A 141 -16.79 -20.35 7.04
N GLY A 142 -15.69 -21.02 6.72
CA GLY A 142 -14.50 -20.37 6.16
C GLY A 142 -14.79 -19.53 4.90
N ALA A 143 -15.74 -19.98 4.05
CA ALA A 143 -16.17 -19.21 2.88
C ALA A 143 -16.96 -17.95 3.24
N GLU A 144 -17.80 -17.98 4.27
CA GLU A 144 -18.52 -16.81 4.77
C GLU A 144 -17.58 -15.85 5.48
N LEU A 145 -16.67 -16.35 6.31
CA LEU A 145 -15.65 -15.57 6.99
C LEU A 145 -14.78 -14.80 5.98
N THR A 146 -14.33 -15.46 4.92
CA THR A 146 -13.56 -14.82 3.84
C THR A 146 -14.37 -13.72 3.15
N ARG A 147 -15.66 -13.95 2.83
CA ARG A 147 -16.53 -12.92 2.23
C ARG A 147 -16.76 -11.75 3.17
N THR A 148 -16.94 -12.00 4.44
CA THR A 148 -17.09 -10.96 5.48
C THR A 148 -15.85 -10.10 5.58
N LEU A 149 -14.66 -10.73 5.62
CA LEU A 149 -13.39 -10.01 5.67
C LEU A 149 -13.12 -9.18 4.40
N ILE A 150 -13.49 -9.68 3.21
CA ILE A 150 -13.40 -8.91 1.97
C ILE A 150 -14.38 -7.72 1.98
N ALA A 151 -15.62 -7.94 2.39
CA ALA A 151 -16.65 -6.91 2.44
C ALA A 151 -16.36 -5.80 3.45
N SER A 152 -15.61 -6.09 4.52
CA SER A 152 -15.19 -5.10 5.52
C SER A 152 -14.08 -4.16 5.03
N GLY A 153 -13.43 -4.45 3.89
CA GLY A 153 -12.25 -3.70 3.42
C GLY A 153 -10.96 -4.02 4.19
N LEU A 154 -11.01 -4.82 5.25
CA LEU A 154 -9.84 -5.15 6.08
C LEU A 154 -8.94 -6.24 5.47
N ARG A 155 -9.43 -6.94 4.42
CA ARG A 155 -8.68 -8.01 3.78
C ARG A 155 -7.42 -7.49 3.11
N ILE A 156 -6.26 -8.02 3.49
CA ILE A 156 -5.00 -7.82 2.78
C ILE A 156 -4.74 -9.02 1.86
N PRO A 157 -4.97 -8.87 0.54
CA PRO A 157 -4.72 -9.94 -0.41
C PRO A 157 -3.26 -10.40 -0.37
N LEU A 158 -3.02 -11.69 -0.61
CA LEU A 158 -1.67 -12.27 -0.57
C LEU A 158 -0.67 -11.50 -1.47
N LYS A 159 -1.13 -11.01 -2.63
CA LYS A 159 -0.30 -10.22 -3.56
C LYS A 159 0.13 -8.86 -2.99
N GLU A 160 -0.58 -8.34 -1.98
CA GLU A 160 -0.37 -7.04 -1.33
C GLU A 160 0.38 -7.18 0.00
N ARG A 161 0.71 -8.39 0.42
CA ARG A 161 1.51 -8.63 1.63
C ARG A 161 2.96 -8.20 1.42
N PRO A 162 3.61 -7.54 2.39
CA PRO A 162 4.98 -7.03 2.26
C PRO A 162 5.99 -8.08 1.78
N GLU A 163 5.91 -9.32 2.27
CA GLU A 163 6.78 -10.42 1.86
C GLU A 163 6.61 -10.84 0.39
N LYS A 164 5.53 -10.44 -0.28
CA LYS A 164 5.30 -10.65 -1.72
C LYS A 164 5.59 -9.39 -2.52
N ILE A 165 5.25 -8.23 -1.98
CA ILE A 165 5.48 -6.93 -2.60
C ILE A 165 6.98 -6.66 -2.72
N ARG A 166 7.73 -6.79 -1.63
CA ARG A 166 9.16 -6.47 -1.59
C ARG A 166 9.99 -7.13 -2.70
N PRO A 167 9.99 -8.48 -2.87
CA PRO A 167 10.77 -9.10 -3.94
C PRO A 167 10.29 -8.73 -5.33
N ARG A 168 8.99 -8.39 -5.49
CA ARG A 168 8.43 -7.95 -6.77
C ARG A 168 8.91 -6.56 -7.12
N LEU A 169 8.87 -5.62 -6.18
CA LEU A 169 9.35 -4.25 -6.38
C LEU A 169 10.82 -4.23 -6.74
N LEU A 170 11.67 -4.95 -6.02
CA LEU A 170 13.10 -5.03 -6.31
C LEU A 170 13.37 -5.58 -7.72
N ARG A 171 12.68 -6.65 -8.13
CA ARG A 171 12.79 -7.14 -9.50
C ARG A 171 12.33 -6.13 -10.54
N THR A 172 11.25 -5.38 -10.27
CA THR A 172 10.76 -4.30 -11.16
C THR A 172 11.79 -3.19 -11.27
N TRP A 173 12.40 -2.80 -10.15
CA TRP A 173 13.48 -1.81 -10.10
C TRP A 173 14.69 -2.23 -10.94
N GLU A 174 15.21 -3.43 -10.71
CA GLU A 174 16.36 -3.97 -11.46
C GLU A 174 16.05 -4.11 -12.96
N ALA A 175 14.84 -4.61 -13.29
CA ALA A 175 14.39 -4.78 -14.66
C ALA A 175 14.28 -3.44 -15.41
N ALA A 176 13.95 -2.34 -14.74
CA ALA A 176 13.90 -1.01 -15.34
C ALA A 176 15.27 -0.52 -15.83
N PHE A 177 16.36 -0.94 -15.18
CA PHE A 177 17.72 -0.58 -15.56
C PHE A 177 18.39 -1.62 -16.49
N ALA A 178 17.88 -2.86 -16.55
CA ALA A 178 18.53 -3.94 -17.29
C ALA A 178 18.89 -3.57 -18.74
N PRO A 179 17.99 -2.97 -19.57
CA PRO A 179 18.34 -2.62 -20.95
C PRO A 179 19.46 -1.58 -21.07
N ARG A 180 19.65 -0.76 -20.03
CA ARG A 180 20.68 0.28 -20.00
C ARG A 180 22.02 -0.29 -19.56
N LEU A 181 22.02 -1.17 -18.58
CA LEU A 181 23.20 -1.91 -18.14
C LEU A 181 23.75 -2.79 -19.27
N GLU A 182 22.88 -3.43 -20.07
CA GLU A 182 23.29 -4.21 -21.24
C GLU A 182 23.95 -3.38 -22.33
N ARG A 183 23.45 -2.15 -22.57
CA ARG A 183 23.94 -1.24 -23.59
C ARG A 183 25.13 -0.36 -23.14
N ALA A 184 25.42 -0.39 -21.81
CA ALA A 184 26.52 0.42 -21.29
C ALA A 184 27.85 0.00 -21.94
N ASP A 185 28.57 0.98 -22.52
CA ASP A 185 29.91 0.78 -23.05
C ASP A 185 30.92 0.68 -21.89
N ALA A 186 30.93 -0.46 -21.24
CA ALA A 186 31.69 -0.73 -20.04
C ALA A 186 32.14 -2.19 -19.98
N SER A 187 33.23 -2.45 -19.27
CA SER A 187 33.69 -3.83 -19.03
C SER A 187 32.62 -4.61 -18.23
N ALA A 188 32.66 -5.94 -18.30
CA ALA A 188 31.78 -6.80 -17.52
C ALA A 188 31.86 -6.51 -16.01
N GLU A 189 33.07 -6.22 -15.51
CA GLU A 189 33.29 -5.86 -14.11
C GLU A 189 32.64 -4.51 -13.75
N SER A 190 32.77 -3.50 -14.62
CA SER A 190 32.15 -2.18 -14.43
C SER A 190 30.63 -2.27 -14.48
N ARG A 191 30.06 -3.06 -15.41
CA ARG A 191 28.61 -3.31 -15.45
C ARG A 191 28.11 -4.00 -14.18
N ALA A 192 28.87 -4.99 -13.67
CA ALA A 192 28.50 -5.65 -12.41
C ALA A 192 28.50 -4.68 -11.21
N ARG A 193 29.48 -3.76 -11.16
CA ARG A 193 29.51 -2.71 -10.12
C ARG A 193 28.31 -1.76 -10.24
N LEU A 194 27.98 -1.33 -11.46
CA LEU A 194 26.82 -0.47 -11.71
C LEU A 194 25.51 -1.19 -11.34
N ALA A 195 25.37 -2.46 -11.69
CA ALA A 195 24.20 -3.26 -11.30
C ALA A 195 24.08 -3.37 -9.78
N ALA A 196 25.20 -3.58 -9.07
CA ALA A 196 25.21 -3.62 -7.60
C ALA A 196 24.81 -2.26 -6.99
N GLN A 197 25.26 -1.14 -7.54
CA GLN A 197 24.86 0.20 -7.11
C GLN A 197 23.36 0.45 -7.32
N VAL A 198 22.83 0.05 -8.47
CA VAL A 198 21.39 0.11 -8.77
C VAL A 198 20.59 -0.72 -7.77
N ALA A 199 21.00 -1.96 -7.53
CA ALA A 199 20.31 -2.86 -6.57
C ALA A 199 20.35 -2.28 -5.15
N GLU A 200 21.50 -1.78 -4.68
CA GLU A 200 21.64 -1.16 -3.36
C GLU A 200 20.76 0.10 -3.21
N LEU A 201 20.66 0.92 -4.25
CA LEU A 201 19.76 2.08 -4.25
C LEU A 201 18.31 1.66 -4.11
N GLY A 202 17.86 0.65 -4.87
CA GLY A 202 16.50 0.10 -4.75
C GLY A 202 16.18 -0.44 -3.36
N GLU A 203 17.14 -1.14 -2.74
CA GLU A 203 17.01 -1.63 -1.37
C GLU A 203 16.87 -0.50 -0.34
N ARG A 204 17.66 0.56 -0.44
CA ARG A 204 17.57 1.74 0.45
C ARG A 204 16.23 2.46 0.29
N LEU A 205 15.76 2.66 -0.94
CA LEU A 205 14.46 3.27 -1.20
C LEU A 205 13.33 2.43 -0.62
N LEU A 206 13.37 1.11 -0.83
CA LEU A 206 12.34 0.23 -0.31
C LEU A 206 12.30 0.20 1.22
N GLN A 207 13.46 0.29 1.90
CA GLN A 207 13.52 0.47 3.34
C GLN A 207 12.83 1.77 3.79
N ALA A 208 12.96 2.86 3.02
CA ALA A 208 12.25 4.10 3.30
C ALA A 208 10.72 3.92 3.16
N TRP A 209 10.25 3.20 2.16
CA TRP A 209 8.83 2.88 1.95
C TRP A 209 8.24 1.91 3.00
N GLU A 210 9.08 1.19 3.73
CA GLU A 210 8.69 0.20 4.76
C GLU A 210 8.77 0.74 6.19
N GLN A 211 8.96 2.06 6.37
CA GLN A 211 8.99 2.69 7.69
C GLN A 211 7.66 2.50 8.43
N PRO A 212 7.68 2.11 9.72
CA PRO A 212 6.46 1.69 10.44
C PRO A 212 5.43 2.81 10.68
N HIS A 213 5.82 4.08 10.59
CA HIS A 213 4.90 5.21 10.76
C HIS A 213 4.03 5.53 9.55
N ARG A 214 4.28 4.88 8.41
CA ARG A 214 3.56 5.10 7.16
C ARG A 214 2.22 4.35 7.16
N ALA A 215 1.11 5.09 7.17
CA ALA A 215 -0.22 4.51 7.11
C ALA A 215 -0.67 4.18 5.67
N TYR A 216 -0.56 5.14 4.74
CA TYR A 216 -0.97 5.00 3.34
C TYR A 216 0.21 4.93 2.37
N HIS A 217 1.22 5.77 2.57
CA HIS A 217 2.39 5.91 1.70
C HIS A 217 3.44 4.84 2.00
N HIS A 218 3.07 3.57 1.88
CA HIS A 218 3.92 2.40 2.11
C HIS A 218 4.20 1.63 0.81
N SER A 219 4.96 0.56 0.87
CA SER A 219 5.34 -0.26 -0.30
C SER A 219 4.15 -0.77 -1.14
N GLY A 220 2.96 -0.90 -0.54
CA GLY A 220 1.70 -1.23 -1.24
C GLY A 220 1.28 -0.12 -2.20
N HIS A 221 1.33 1.15 -1.77
CA HIS A 221 1.05 2.30 -2.62
C HIS A 221 2.03 2.37 -3.80
N LEU A 222 3.35 2.29 -3.54
CA LEU A 222 4.35 2.24 -4.61
C LEU A 222 4.06 1.12 -5.62
N SER A 223 3.72 -0.07 -5.12
CA SER A 223 3.40 -1.21 -5.98
C SER A 223 2.15 -0.98 -6.84
N GLN A 224 1.11 -0.34 -6.28
CA GLN A 224 -0.12 -0.01 -7.00
C GLN A 224 0.16 1.07 -8.03
N MET A 225 0.83 2.15 -7.66
CA MET A 225 1.20 3.24 -8.56
C MET A 225 1.99 2.77 -9.78
N LEU A 226 3.00 1.91 -9.60
CA LEU A 226 3.75 1.31 -10.72
C LEU A 226 2.84 0.46 -11.62
N THR A 227 1.90 -0.28 -11.04
CA THR A 227 0.93 -1.07 -11.81
C THR A 227 0.00 -0.19 -12.65
N ASP A 228 -0.47 0.91 -12.09
CA ASP A 228 -1.38 1.84 -12.77
C ASP A 228 -0.66 2.64 -13.86
N LEU A 229 0.59 3.05 -13.63
CA LEU A 229 1.45 3.63 -14.66
C LEU A 229 1.62 2.68 -15.84
N ASP A 230 1.95 1.41 -15.60
CA ASP A 230 2.10 0.42 -16.67
C ASP A 230 0.80 0.22 -17.46
N ARG A 231 -0.36 0.21 -16.79
CA ARG A 231 -1.67 0.11 -17.46
C ARG A 231 -1.95 1.33 -18.32
N LEU A 232 -1.74 2.54 -17.81
CA LEU A 232 -1.97 3.79 -18.53
C LEU A 232 -1.10 3.87 -19.78
N TYR A 233 0.19 3.53 -19.66
CA TYR A 233 1.11 3.52 -20.79
C TYR A 233 0.82 2.43 -21.82
N ALA A 234 0.55 1.21 -21.38
CA ALA A 234 0.17 0.12 -22.28
C ALA A 234 -1.09 0.44 -23.08
N HIS A 235 -2.07 1.08 -22.45
CA HIS A 235 -3.32 1.48 -23.11
C HIS A 235 -3.10 2.59 -24.16
N ARG A 236 -2.23 3.55 -23.88
CA ARG A 236 -2.03 4.73 -24.76
C ARG A 236 -1.00 4.50 -25.87
N THR A 237 0.13 3.89 -25.55
CA THR A 237 1.30 3.87 -26.43
C THR A 237 1.65 2.48 -26.95
N GLN A 238 1.02 1.42 -26.40
CA GLN A 238 1.44 0.02 -26.56
C GLN A 238 2.90 -0.22 -26.16
N GLY A 239 3.47 0.71 -25.36
CA GLY A 239 4.83 0.68 -24.86
C GLY A 239 4.91 0.44 -23.35
N SER A 240 6.12 0.34 -22.84
CA SER A 240 6.39 0.29 -21.41
C SER A 240 6.47 1.70 -20.82
N THR A 241 6.20 1.80 -19.50
CA THR A 241 6.39 3.04 -18.74
C THR A 241 7.83 3.57 -18.91
N PRO A 242 8.02 4.84 -19.28
CA PRO A 242 9.36 5.44 -19.35
C PRO A 242 10.10 5.39 -18.03
N LEU A 243 11.40 5.09 -18.07
CA LEU A 243 12.23 4.96 -16.86
C LEU A 243 12.10 6.15 -15.88
N PRO A 244 12.08 7.43 -16.29
CA PRO A 244 11.92 8.54 -15.36
C PRO A 244 10.63 8.53 -14.56
N LEU A 245 9.52 8.02 -15.11
CA LEU A 245 8.27 7.89 -14.38
C LEU A 245 8.35 6.76 -13.34
N VAL A 246 8.99 5.65 -13.71
CA VAL A 246 9.29 4.56 -12.75
C VAL A 246 10.14 5.09 -11.61
N LEU A 247 11.23 5.82 -11.92
CA LEU A 247 12.10 6.40 -10.90
C LEU A 247 11.36 7.41 -10.03
N ALA A 248 10.58 8.31 -10.63
CA ALA A 248 9.79 9.29 -9.88
C ALA A 248 8.81 8.60 -8.93
N ALA A 249 8.17 7.50 -9.34
CA ALA A 249 7.31 6.70 -8.46
C ALA A 249 8.07 6.14 -7.25
N TRP A 250 9.32 5.73 -7.41
CA TRP A 250 10.13 5.27 -6.29
C TRP A 250 10.58 6.40 -5.36
N PHE A 251 10.73 7.61 -5.86
CA PHE A 251 11.28 8.73 -5.09
C PHE A 251 10.23 9.69 -4.52
N HIS A 252 9.00 9.80 -5.08
CA HIS A 252 8.08 10.89 -4.74
C HIS A 252 7.79 11.01 -3.24
N ASP A 253 7.62 9.88 -2.57
CA ASP A 253 7.39 9.78 -1.13
C ASP A 253 8.53 9.06 -0.40
N ALA A 254 9.74 9.02 -0.94
CA ALA A 254 10.86 8.37 -0.27
C ALA A 254 11.21 9.04 1.06
N VAL A 255 10.98 10.34 1.18
CA VAL A 255 10.93 11.08 2.45
C VAL A 255 9.47 11.31 2.82
N TYR A 256 9.06 10.88 4.00
CA TYR A 256 7.69 11.01 4.50
C TYR A 256 7.69 11.21 6.01
N GLU A 257 7.67 12.48 6.42
CA GLU A 257 7.72 12.92 7.83
C GLU A 257 6.43 13.64 8.24
N GLY A 258 5.47 13.78 7.30
CA GLY A 258 4.22 14.51 7.50
C GLY A 258 4.36 16.03 7.39
N ALA A 259 5.33 16.51 6.60
CA ALA A 259 5.58 17.92 6.34
C ALA A 259 5.28 18.24 4.85
N PRO A 260 4.01 18.49 4.47
CA PRO A 260 3.60 18.71 3.09
C PRO A 260 4.40 19.83 2.41
N GLY A 261 4.83 19.60 1.17
CA GLY A 261 5.69 20.48 0.38
C GLY A 261 7.18 20.38 0.74
N GLU A 262 7.51 20.13 1.99
CA GLU A 262 8.89 19.91 2.43
C GLU A 262 9.32 18.44 2.20
N ASP A 263 8.45 17.50 2.40
CA ASP A 263 8.72 16.07 2.15
C ASP A 263 8.97 15.82 0.67
N GLU A 264 8.17 16.39 -0.23
CA GLU A 264 8.36 16.29 -1.68
C GLU A 264 9.64 17.00 -2.13
N ARG A 265 9.98 18.15 -1.53
CA ARG A 265 11.23 18.85 -1.80
C ARG A 265 12.44 18.00 -1.37
N ARG A 266 12.38 17.35 -0.22
CA ARG A 266 13.44 16.47 0.29
C ARG A 266 13.54 15.17 -0.52
N SER A 267 12.40 14.64 -0.96
CA SER A 267 12.32 13.49 -1.88
C SER A 267 12.95 13.82 -3.23
N GLU A 268 12.70 15.01 -3.78
CA GLU A 268 13.35 15.49 -5.02
C GLU A 268 14.85 15.63 -4.83
N GLN A 269 15.30 16.22 -3.72
CA GLN A 269 16.73 16.36 -3.42
C GLN A 269 17.41 14.98 -3.26
N LEU A 270 16.72 14.03 -2.63
CA LEU A 270 17.20 12.64 -2.52
C LEU A 270 17.32 11.99 -3.91
N ALA A 271 16.31 12.19 -4.79
CA ALA A 271 16.34 11.68 -6.15
C ALA A 271 17.54 12.26 -6.92
N SER A 272 17.69 13.58 -6.92
CA SER A 272 18.80 14.26 -7.62
C SER A 272 20.15 13.75 -7.14
N THR A 273 20.38 13.69 -5.84
CA THR A 273 21.66 13.25 -5.26
C THR A 273 21.93 11.76 -5.53
N SER A 274 20.90 10.92 -5.47
CA SER A 274 21.07 9.47 -5.65
C SER A 274 21.23 9.05 -7.09
N LEU A 275 20.65 9.80 -8.04
CA LEU A 275 20.66 9.47 -9.47
C LEU A 275 21.81 10.13 -10.23
N GLU A 276 22.41 11.23 -9.73
CA GLU A 276 23.55 11.90 -10.37
C GLU A 276 24.73 10.96 -10.71
N PRO A 277 25.12 10.00 -9.83
CA PRO A 277 26.15 9.02 -10.17
C PRO A 277 25.76 8.13 -11.35
N LEU A 278 24.46 7.84 -11.55
CA LEU A 278 23.95 7.04 -12.66
C LEU A 278 23.95 7.86 -13.97
N VAL A 279 23.73 9.18 -13.89
CA VAL A 279 23.91 10.10 -15.02
C VAL A 279 25.37 10.13 -15.43
N THR A 280 26.27 10.31 -14.49
CA THR A 280 27.73 10.29 -14.74
C THR A 280 28.20 8.99 -15.38
N ALA A 281 27.61 7.86 -14.98
CA ALA A 281 27.87 6.54 -15.53
C ALA A 281 27.20 6.28 -16.90
N GLY A 282 26.39 7.21 -17.41
CA GLY A 282 25.66 7.07 -18.68
C GLY A 282 24.48 6.12 -18.66
N LEU A 283 24.01 5.71 -17.46
CA LEU A 283 22.79 4.92 -17.30
C LEU A 283 21.52 5.78 -17.37
N LEU A 284 21.64 7.07 -17.09
CA LEU A 284 20.58 8.07 -17.21
C LEU A 284 21.12 9.27 -18.00
N THR A 285 20.23 10.02 -18.61
CA THR A 285 20.54 11.34 -19.18
C THR A 285 20.17 12.45 -18.21
N GLY A 286 20.77 13.63 -18.37
CA GLY A 286 20.40 14.82 -17.60
C GLY A 286 18.93 15.21 -17.79
N HIS A 287 18.35 15.02 -18.99
CA HIS A 287 16.92 15.26 -19.25
C HIS A 287 16.02 14.30 -18.48
N GLU A 288 16.42 13.04 -18.33
CA GLU A 288 15.68 12.07 -17.53
C GLU A 288 15.72 12.41 -16.04
N LEU A 289 16.87 12.83 -15.53
CA LEU A 289 16.96 13.31 -14.15
C LEU A 289 16.09 14.55 -13.92
N GLN A 290 16.09 15.51 -14.87
CA GLN A 290 15.20 16.68 -14.80
C GLN A 290 13.73 16.28 -14.79
N MET A 291 13.33 15.25 -15.57
CA MET A 291 11.96 14.75 -15.57
C MET A 291 11.60 14.09 -14.23
N VAL A 292 12.48 13.32 -13.63
CA VAL A 292 12.28 12.75 -12.29
C VAL A 292 12.04 13.86 -11.26
N SER A 293 12.92 14.86 -11.21
CA SER A 293 12.81 16.00 -10.30
C SER A 293 11.50 16.77 -10.48
N LEU A 294 11.07 16.97 -11.72
CA LEU A 294 9.82 17.64 -12.05
C LEU A 294 8.61 16.85 -11.55
N LEU A 295 8.57 15.54 -11.82
CA LEU A 295 7.48 14.66 -11.41
C LEU A 295 7.36 14.59 -9.89
N VAL A 296 8.47 14.40 -9.18
CA VAL A 296 8.48 14.35 -7.71
C VAL A 296 7.97 15.66 -7.11
N ARG A 297 8.38 16.82 -7.65
CA ARG A 297 7.86 18.13 -7.17
C ARG A 297 6.38 18.34 -7.50
N ALA A 298 5.88 17.79 -8.59
CA ALA A 298 4.49 17.94 -8.99
C ALA A 298 3.51 17.27 -8.00
N THR A 299 3.94 16.25 -7.24
CA THR A 299 3.09 15.62 -6.22
C THR A 299 2.79 16.53 -5.02
N ALA A 300 3.58 17.60 -4.80
CA ALA A 300 3.30 18.54 -3.72
C ALA A 300 1.95 19.29 -3.87
N THR A 301 1.50 19.51 -5.10
CA THR A 301 0.25 20.22 -5.38
C THR A 301 -0.77 19.41 -6.15
N HIS A 302 -0.35 18.32 -6.78
CA HIS A 302 -1.12 17.50 -7.72
C HIS A 302 -1.72 18.30 -8.88
N GLU A 303 -1.14 19.46 -9.19
CA GLU A 303 -1.54 20.32 -10.29
C GLU A 303 -0.54 20.23 -11.45
N LEU A 304 -1.05 20.24 -12.67
CA LEU A 304 -0.19 20.43 -13.84
C LEU A 304 0.49 21.79 -13.78
N PRO A 305 1.81 21.85 -13.90
CA PRO A 305 2.52 23.13 -13.94
C PRO A 305 2.03 23.99 -15.11
N LYS A 306 1.67 25.24 -14.84
CA LYS A 306 1.03 26.17 -15.83
C LYS A 306 1.90 26.55 -17.01
N SER A 307 3.22 26.44 -16.88
CA SER A 307 4.20 26.61 -17.98
C SER A 307 5.47 25.88 -17.57
N VAL A 308 5.70 24.71 -18.14
CA VAL A 308 6.90 23.95 -17.88
C VAL A 308 7.57 23.71 -19.21
N ASP A 309 8.83 24.11 -19.32
CA ASP A 309 9.74 23.60 -20.32
C ASP A 309 10.02 22.14 -19.99
N LEU A 310 9.26 21.26 -20.64
CA LEU A 310 9.44 19.83 -20.45
C LEU A 310 10.78 19.42 -21.06
N PRO A 311 11.51 18.50 -20.40
CA PRO A 311 12.68 17.89 -21.01
C PRO A 311 12.31 17.23 -22.35
N ALA A 312 13.22 17.30 -23.31
CA ALA A 312 13.00 16.77 -24.66
C ALA A 312 12.55 15.28 -24.61
N GLY A 313 11.49 14.97 -25.34
CA GLY A 313 10.94 13.61 -25.44
C GLY A 313 9.78 13.31 -24.46
N TYR A 314 9.33 14.28 -23.65
CA TYR A 314 8.20 14.15 -22.74
C TYR A 314 7.09 15.14 -23.08
N GLU A 315 5.85 14.75 -22.73
CA GLU A 315 4.64 15.53 -22.99
C GLU A 315 3.93 15.87 -21.66
N PRO A 316 3.07 16.92 -21.62
CA PRO A 316 2.27 17.24 -20.43
C PRO A 316 1.43 16.05 -19.94
N ALA A 317 1.02 15.17 -20.84
CA ALA A 317 0.28 13.97 -20.50
C ALA A 317 1.12 12.96 -19.68
N ASP A 318 2.44 12.97 -19.76
CA ASP A 318 3.28 12.11 -18.93
C ASP A 318 3.20 12.52 -17.45
N ILE A 319 3.13 13.85 -17.20
CA ILE A 319 2.90 14.37 -15.85
C ILE A 319 1.50 14.00 -15.38
N GLN A 320 0.48 14.17 -16.24
CA GLN A 320 -0.90 13.84 -15.88
C GLN A 320 -1.03 12.37 -15.50
N PHE A 321 -0.46 11.45 -16.28
CA PHE A 321 -0.51 10.02 -15.95
C PHE A 321 0.19 9.69 -14.64
N PHE A 322 1.30 10.37 -14.37
CA PHE A 322 2.00 10.19 -13.11
C PHE A 322 1.16 10.61 -11.91
N LEU A 323 0.55 11.80 -11.98
CA LEU A 323 -0.34 12.32 -10.93
C LEU A 323 -1.63 11.50 -10.80
N ASP A 324 -2.22 11.08 -11.93
CA ASP A 324 -3.40 10.21 -11.91
C ASP A 324 -3.11 8.85 -11.26
N ALA A 325 -1.92 8.28 -11.50
CA ALA A 325 -1.52 7.01 -10.89
C ALA A 325 -1.27 7.16 -9.37
N ASP A 326 -0.73 8.29 -8.93
CA ASP A 326 -0.53 8.59 -7.52
C ASP A 326 -1.87 8.76 -6.78
N MET A 327 -2.82 9.48 -7.39
CA MET A 327 -4.14 9.73 -6.83
C MET A 327 -5.13 8.55 -6.97
N ALA A 328 -4.79 7.53 -7.76
CA ALA A 328 -5.71 6.42 -8.06
C ALA A 328 -6.14 5.64 -6.80
N ILE A 329 -5.32 5.61 -5.76
CA ILE A 329 -5.64 4.96 -4.48
C ILE A 329 -6.83 5.61 -3.79
N LEU A 330 -7.02 6.94 -3.93
CA LEU A 330 -8.14 7.66 -3.33
C LEU A 330 -9.48 7.39 -4.02
N ALA A 331 -9.44 6.89 -5.28
CA ALA A 331 -10.63 6.54 -6.03
C ALA A 331 -11.09 5.09 -5.78
N ALA A 332 -10.26 4.25 -5.17
CA ALA A 332 -10.56 2.84 -4.91
C ALA A 332 -11.47 2.63 -3.69
N ASP A 333 -11.56 3.60 -2.77
CA ASP A 333 -12.30 3.54 -1.51
C ASP A 333 -13.66 4.26 -1.54
N SER A 334 -14.22 4.58 -2.73
CA SER A 334 -15.50 5.28 -2.88
C SER A 334 -16.63 4.42 -3.44
#